data_047bab3ac9cc1baa7f84679d5055a0f7
#
_entry.id   047bab3ac9cc1baa7f84679d5055a0f7
#
_cell.length_a   1.000
_cell.length_b   1.000
_cell.length_c   1.000
_cell.angle_alpha   90.00
_cell.angle_beta   90.00
_cell.angle_gamma   90.00
#
_symmetry.space_group_name_H-M   'P 1'
#
loop_
_entity.id
_entity.type
_entity.pdbx_description
1 polymer ?
#
loop_
_entity_poly.entity_id
_entity_poly.type
_entity_poly.pdbx_seq_one_letter_code
_entity_poly.pdbx_strand_id
1 'polypeptide(L)'
;MNSPVVVLDRVTKRFAGHTAVDGLSLAVPSGVIFGLLGPNGAGKTTSIRMIMDIIEPDEGEVRLFGERGAGRDQSGRIGYLPEERGLYPRMRVLDVLVFLAEVKGVPRRAARTRALEWLDRLGLGDWRQRRVNELSKGMQQKVQFISTMLHDPDLVILDEPFSGLDPVNAQVMKDTVLDLRRRGKTILFSTHIMEQAEKLCDELCIIARGRKLVDGALSDIKRTHGGHHLVIGFDGSAGAAQQVFAETGLVKKVDDYGQYAELELAPNADAQQILQRLVASGARLSRFELMEPSLNKIFIDLVGPEAARAAAQPDVEAAHA
;
A
#
# COMPACT_ATOMS: atom_id res chain seq x y z
N MET A 1 21.29 -2.68 -10.22
CA MET A 1 20.33 -2.17 -9.21
C MET A 1 19.85 -0.81 -9.68
N ASN A 2 18.54 -0.61 -9.82
CA ASN A 2 18.00 0.69 -10.23
C ASN A 2 18.22 1.71 -9.11
N SER A 3 18.76 2.89 -9.45
CA SER A 3 18.95 3.97 -8.46
C SER A 3 17.60 4.37 -7.85
N PRO A 4 17.53 4.61 -6.53
CA PRO A 4 16.27 4.99 -5.88
C PRO A 4 15.80 6.36 -6.38
N VAL A 5 14.48 6.46 -6.61
CA VAL A 5 13.81 7.71 -7.04
C VAL A 5 13.52 8.61 -5.84
N VAL A 6 13.20 8.01 -4.69
CA VAL A 6 12.98 8.71 -3.42
C VAL A 6 13.92 8.14 -2.38
N VAL A 7 14.59 8.99 -1.62
CA VAL A 7 15.37 8.60 -0.45
C VAL A 7 15.02 9.54 0.70
N LEU A 8 14.61 8.96 1.82
CA LEU A 8 14.57 9.62 3.12
C LEU A 8 15.76 9.12 3.92
N ASP A 9 16.60 10.02 4.44
CA ASP A 9 17.74 9.68 5.31
C ASP A 9 17.53 10.30 6.68
N ARG A 10 17.11 9.47 7.64
CA ARG A 10 16.88 9.83 9.06
C ARG A 10 16.04 11.08 9.25
N VAL A 11 14.98 11.23 8.45
CA VAL A 11 14.11 12.40 8.54
C VAL A 11 13.30 12.39 9.82
N THR A 12 13.27 13.53 10.49
CA THR A 12 12.46 13.75 11.69
C THR A 12 11.57 14.98 11.47
N LYS A 13 10.31 14.89 11.89
CA LYS A 13 9.38 16.02 11.89
C LYS A 13 8.61 16.10 13.20
N ARG A 14 8.69 17.27 13.83
CA ARG A 14 8.01 17.60 15.09
C ARG A 14 6.97 18.69 14.84
N PHE A 15 5.84 18.56 15.47
CA PHE A 15 4.83 19.60 15.61
C PHE A 15 4.64 19.87 17.09
N ALA A 16 3.97 20.97 17.47
CA ALA A 16 3.80 21.38 18.87
C ALA A 16 3.42 20.19 19.77
N GLY A 17 4.37 19.71 20.58
CA GLY A 17 4.19 18.62 21.55
C GLY A 17 4.15 17.19 20.98
N HIS A 18 4.31 16.99 19.67
CA HIS A 18 4.24 15.66 19.06
C HIS A 18 5.31 15.46 17.97
N THR A 19 5.97 14.29 17.99
CA THR A 19 6.89 13.87 16.93
C THR A 19 6.12 12.97 15.93
N ALA A 20 5.80 13.54 14.77
CA ALA A 20 5.02 12.85 13.75
C ALA A 20 5.85 11.84 12.94
N VAL A 21 7.15 12.13 12.73
CA VAL A 21 8.11 11.25 12.08
C VAL A 21 9.42 11.33 12.86
N ASP A 22 10.03 10.19 13.17
CA ASP A 22 11.18 10.08 14.07
C ASP A 22 12.26 9.20 13.43
N GLY A 23 13.28 9.83 12.86
CA GLY A 23 14.45 9.18 12.28
C GLY A 23 14.14 8.23 11.12
N LEU A 24 13.10 8.50 10.35
CA LEU A 24 12.66 7.62 9.26
C LEU A 24 13.68 7.60 8.11
N SER A 25 14.15 6.39 7.77
CA SER A 25 14.97 6.14 6.58
C SER A 25 14.29 5.11 5.69
N LEU A 26 14.11 5.46 4.40
CA LEU A 26 13.61 4.55 3.37
C LEU A 26 14.15 4.93 1.99
N ALA A 27 14.15 3.97 1.07
CA ALA A 27 14.50 4.20 -0.32
C ALA A 27 13.46 3.55 -1.23
N VAL A 28 12.95 4.30 -2.21
CA VAL A 28 11.99 3.80 -3.20
C VAL A 28 12.72 3.57 -4.52
N PRO A 29 12.88 2.30 -4.95
CA PRO A 29 13.50 2.00 -6.24
C PRO A 29 12.67 2.52 -7.41
N SER A 30 13.30 2.70 -8.57
CA SER A 30 12.57 3.08 -9.79
C SER A 30 11.78 1.91 -10.39
N GLY A 31 10.59 2.19 -10.94
CA GLY A 31 9.78 1.24 -11.69
C GLY A 31 9.02 0.21 -10.83
N VAL A 32 8.88 0.46 -9.53
CA VAL A 32 8.15 -0.39 -8.60
C VAL A 32 6.88 0.29 -8.07
N ILE A 33 5.97 -0.52 -7.53
CA ILE A 33 4.91 -0.06 -6.64
C ILE A 33 5.41 -0.22 -5.21
N PHE A 34 5.65 0.91 -4.54
CA PHE A 34 6.11 0.97 -3.15
C PHE A 34 4.98 1.39 -2.22
N GLY A 35 4.70 0.59 -1.20
CA GLY A 35 3.68 0.87 -0.18
C GLY A 35 4.28 1.55 1.05
N LEU A 36 3.74 2.69 1.48
CA LEU A 36 4.01 3.28 2.79
C LEU A 36 2.82 2.98 3.70
N LEU A 37 2.98 1.98 4.56
CA LEU A 37 1.89 1.37 5.31
C LEU A 37 1.91 1.76 6.78
N GLY A 38 0.75 1.80 7.39
CA GLY A 38 0.64 2.04 8.82
C GLY A 38 -0.73 2.58 9.21
N PRO A 39 -1.05 2.58 10.52
CA PRO A 39 -2.32 3.12 11.01
C PRO A 39 -2.44 4.63 10.80
N ASN A 40 -3.62 5.17 11.10
CA ASN A 40 -3.82 6.62 11.14
C ASN A 40 -2.89 7.22 12.21
N GLY A 41 -2.34 8.40 11.93
CA GLY A 41 -1.36 9.04 12.79
C GLY A 41 0.05 8.41 12.78
N ALA A 42 0.32 7.40 11.95
CA ALA A 42 1.65 6.77 11.87
C ALA A 42 2.75 7.64 11.27
N GLY A 43 2.39 8.78 10.64
CA GLY A 43 3.34 9.67 9.98
C GLY A 43 3.39 9.54 8.45
N LYS A 44 2.49 8.75 7.81
CA LYS A 44 2.47 8.52 6.35
C LYS A 44 2.34 9.82 5.55
N THR A 45 1.24 10.57 5.76
CA THR A 45 0.97 11.84 5.07
C THR A 45 2.05 12.88 5.36
N THR A 46 2.58 12.94 6.60
CA THR A 46 3.70 13.81 6.97
C THR A 46 4.96 13.47 6.16
N SER A 47 5.28 12.19 6.02
CA SER A 47 6.42 11.72 5.21
C SER A 47 6.23 12.07 3.73
N ILE A 48 5.03 11.86 3.17
CA ILE A 48 4.70 12.25 1.79
C ILE A 48 4.84 13.78 1.61
N ARG A 49 4.34 14.59 2.55
CA ARG A 49 4.47 16.05 2.48
C ARG A 49 5.92 16.52 2.53
N MET A 50 6.81 15.81 3.26
CA MET A 50 8.25 16.07 3.23
C MET A 50 8.87 15.68 1.87
N ILE A 51 8.49 14.54 1.30
CA ILE A 51 8.92 14.13 -0.05
C ILE A 51 8.52 15.17 -1.11
N MET A 52 7.31 15.74 -0.98
CA MET A 52 6.78 16.75 -1.90
C MET A 52 7.33 18.16 -1.65
N ASP A 53 8.20 18.35 -0.66
CA ASP A 53 8.71 19.67 -0.25
C ASP A 53 7.57 20.67 0.11
N ILE A 54 6.47 20.12 0.65
CA ILE A 54 5.36 20.92 1.21
C ILE A 54 5.72 21.37 2.63
N ILE A 55 6.41 20.49 3.37
CA ILE A 55 6.96 20.76 4.68
C ILE A 55 8.43 20.31 4.71
N GLU A 56 9.28 21.06 5.39
CA GLU A 56 10.68 20.69 5.59
C GLU A 56 10.83 19.73 6.79
N PRO A 57 11.71 18.73 6.72
CA PRO A 57 12.11 17.95 7.89
C PRO A 57 12.88 18.84 8.88
N ASP A 58 12.75 18.57 10.18
CA ASP A 58 13.53 19.26 11.21
C ASP A 58 14.94 18.66 11.33
N GLU A 59 15.11 17.37 10.96
CA GLU A 59 16.38 16.66 10.89
C GLU A 59 16.38 15.69 9.70
N GLY A 60 17.58 15.33 9.25
CA GLY A 60 17.73 14.42 8.11
C GLY A 60 17.60 15.12 6.76
N GLU A 61 17.50 14.33 5.69
CA GLU A 61 17.35 14.87 4.34
C GLU A 61 16.43 14.03 3.45
N VAL A 62 15.83 14.70 2.48
CA VAL A 62 15.03 14.09 1.42
C VAL A 62 15.76 14.29 0.10
N ARG A 63 15.88 13.20 -0.70
CA ARG A 63 16.39 13.26 -2.07
C ARG A 63 15.36 12.69 -3.03
N LEU A 64 15.18 13.39 -4.15
CA LEU A 64 14.32 12.97 -5.25
C LEU A 64 15.14 12.92 -6.53
N PHE A 65 15.05 11.80 -7.25
CA PHE A 65 15.84 11.56 -8.47
C PHE A 65 17.36 11.81 -8.31
N GLY A 66 17.87 11.58 -7.08
CA GLY A 66 19.27 11.82 -6.71
C GLY A 66 19.58 13.24 -6.22
N GLU A 67 18.66 14.19 -6.33
CA GLU A 67 18.83 15.60 -5.94
C GLU A 67 18.21 15.87 -4.56
N ARG A 68 18.86 16.71 -3.74
CA ARG A 68 18.40 17.08 -2.40
C ARG A 68 17.33 18.17 -2.49
N GLY A 69 16.25 18.04 -1.69
CA GLY A 69 15.21 19.06 -1.56
C GLY A 69 14.47 19.37 -2.86
N ALA A 70 14.44 18.44 -3.83
CA ALA A 70 14.02 18.70 -5.20
C ALA A 70 12.51 18.62 -5.47
N GLY A 71 11.67 18.50 -4.42
CA GLY A 71 10.22 18.26 -4.61
C GLY A 71 9.52 19.33 -5.46
N ARG A 72 9.83 20.60 -5.24
CA ARG A 72 9.27 21.72 -6.03
C ARG A 72 9.87 21.80 -7.42
N ASP A 73 11.18 21.70 -7.53
CA ASP A 73 11.90 21.82 -8.80
C ASP A 73 11.60 20.65 -9.74
N GLN A 74 11.38 19.46 -9.18
CA GLN A 74 11.01 18.25 -9.92
C GLN A 74 9.48 18.06 -10.06
N SER A 75 8.69 19.08 -9.73
CA SER A 75 7.21 18.96 -9.71
C SER A 75 6.60 18.58 -11.07
N GLY A 76 7.28 18.83 -12.18
CA GLY A 76 6.89 18.39 -13.53
C GLY A 76 7.05 16.88 -13.75
N ARG A 77 7.86 16.19 -12.93
CA ARG A 77 8.10 14.74 -12.99
C ARG A 77 7.29 13.97 -11.95
N ILE A 78 6.55 14.68 -11.08
CA ILE A 78 5.83 14.09 -9.96
C ILE A 78 4.34 14.35 -10.11
N GLY A 79 3.54 13.28 -10.10
CA GLY A 79 2.10 13.33 -9.91
C GLY A 79 1.75 13.09 -8.44
N TYR A 80 1.02 13.99 -7.81
CA TYR A 80 0.61 13.84 -6.40
C TYR A 80 -0.90 13.87 -6.24
N LEU A 81 -1.44 12.81 -5.66
CA LEU A 81 -2.84 12.69 -5.23
C LEU A 81 -2.88 12.82 -3.71
N PRO A 82 -3.29 13.94 -3.15
CA PRO A 82 -3.48 14.07 -1.70
C PRO A 82 -4.74 13.33 -1.24
N GLU A 83 -4.78 12.97 0.05
CA GLU A 83 -5.95 12.38 0.70
C GLU A 83 -7.16 13.32 0.64
N GLU A 84 -6.93 14.62 0.87
CA GLU A 84 -7.98 15.64 0.80
C GLU A 84 -8.30 16.02 -0.64
N ARG A 85 -9.58 16.29 -0.90
CA ARG A 85 -10.03 16.64 -2.25
C ARG A 85 -9.78 18.10 -2.56
N GLY A 86 -8.87 18.35 -3.53
CA GLY A 86 -8.47 19.70 -3.95
C GLY A 86 -9.06 20.17 -5.28
N LEU A 87 -10.17 19.58 -5.74
CA LEU A 87 -10.79 19.98 -7.02
C LEU A 87 -11.66 21.24 -6.86
N TYR A 88 -11.77 22.03 -7.93
CA TYR A 88 -12.62 23.23 -8.00
C TYR A 88 -14.10 22.83 -8.20
N PRO A 89 -14.98 22.92 -7.18
CA PRO A 89 -16.33 22.34 -7.22
C PRO A 89 -17.25 22.89 -8.32
N ARG A 90 -17.06 24.16 -8.68
CA ARG A 90 -17.92 24.88 -9.66
C ARG A 90 -17.43 24.78 -11.09
N MET A 91 -16.21 24.28 -11.32
CA MET A 91 -15.67 24.07 -12.66
C MET A 91 -16.25 22.79 -13.29
N ARG A 92 -16.29 22.75 -14.63
CA ARG A 92 -16.61 21.51 -15.35
C ARG A 92 -15.43 20.57 -15.25
N VAL A 93 -15.71 19.26 -15.27
CA VAL A 93 -14.69 18.19 -15.14
C VAL A 93 -13.57 18.36 -16.17
N LEU A 94 -13.90 18.54 -17.45
CA LEU A 94 -12.89 18.73 -18.48
C LEU A 94 -12.09 20.01 -18.28
N ASP A 95 -12.74 21.09 -17.87
CA ASP A 95 -12.07 22.39 -17.72
C ASP A 95 -11.08 22.38 -16.55
N VAL A 96 -11.42 21.75 -15.41
CA VAL A 96 -10.50 21.62 -14.27
C VAL A 96 -9.32 20.73 -14.62
N LEU A 97 -9.53 19.64 -15.36
CA LEU A 97 -8.44 18.74 -15.80
C LEU A 97 -7.46 19.45 -16.73
N VAL A 98 -7.99 20.17 -17.72
CA VAL A 98 -7.17 20.97 -18.66
C VAL A 98 -6.39 22.04 -17.90
N PHE A 99 -7.05 22.79 -16.99
CA PHE A 99 -6.41 23.82 -16.19
C PHE A 99 -5.25 23.26 -15.35
N LEU A 100 -5.47 22.15 -14.62
CA LEU A 100 -4.43 21.55 -13.78
C LEU A 100 -3.25 21.01 -14.61
N ALA A 101 -3.52 20.50 -15.82
CA ALA A 101 -2.47 20.08 -16.74
C ALA A 101 -1.67 21.29 -17.28
N GLU A 102 -2.33 22.41 -17.61
CA GLU A 102 -1.66 23.64 -18.05
C GLU A 102 -0.74 24.21 -16.94
N VAL A 103 -1.17 24.15 -15.67
CA VAL A 103 -0.33 24.53 -14.52
C VAL A 103 0.96 23.67 -14.43
N LYS A 104 0.89 22.41 -14.89
CA LYS A 104 2.04 21.51 -15.00
C LYS A 104 2.81 21.64 -16.32
N GLY A 105 2.55 22.68 -17.12
CA GLY A 105 3.25 22.97 -18.36
C GLY A 105 2.79 22.17 -19.58
N VAL A 106 1.66 21.43 -19.51
CA VAL A 106 1.12 20.70 -20.65
C VAL A 106 0.37 21.68 -21.57
N PRO A 107 0.71 21.77 -22.87
CA PRO A 107 -0.02 22.64 -23.80
C PRO A 107 -1.53 22.30 -23.84
N ARG A 108 -2.40 23.32 -23.83
CA ARG A 108 -3.85 23.18 -23.72
C ARG A 108 -4.46 22.14 -24.66
N ARG A 109 -3.99 22.09 -25.91
CA ARG A 109 -4.48 21.10 -26.88
C ARG A 109 -4.15 19.68 -26.47
N ALA A 110 -2.93 19.43 -26.04
CA ALA A 110 -2.48 18.13 -25.55
C ALA A 110 -3.17 17.75 -24.23
N ALA A 111 -3.30 18.71 -23.29
CA ALA A 111 -4.03 18.55 -22.05
C ALA A 111 -5.46 18.09 -22.26
N ARG A 112 -6.17 18.74 -23.22
CA ARG A 112 -7.54 18.37 -23.56
C ARG A 112 -7.64 16.96 -24.14
N THR A 113 -6.75 16.58 -25.06
CA THR A 113 -6.73 15.23 -25.65
C THR A 113 -6.50 14.18 -24.57
N ARG A 114 -5.45 14.35 -23.76
CA ARG A 114 -5.13 13.42 -22.66
C ARG A 114 -6.25 13.34 -21.63
N ALA A 115 -6.89 14.46 -21.28
CA ALA A 115 -8.00 14.48 -20.34
C ALA A 115 -9.20 13.67 -20.84
N LEU A 116 -9.54 13.77 -22.13
CA LEU A 116 -10.61 12.99 -22.74
C LEU A 116 -10.28 11.48 -22.73
N GLU A 117 -9.08 11.09 -23.13
CA GLU A 117 -8.62 9.71 -23.11
C GLU A 117 -8.68 9.09 -21.69
N TRP A 118 -8.24 9.85 -20.68
CA TRP A 118 -8.31 9.40 -19.29
C TRP A 118 -9.74 9.32 -18.74
N LEU A 119 -10.60 10.28 -19.09
CA LEU A 119 -12.02 10.25 -18.71
C LEU A 119 -12.73 9.03 -19.29
N ASP A 120 -12.47 8.71 -20.56
CA ASP A 120 -13.06 7.54 -21.23
C ASP A 120 -12.51 6.25 -20.57
N ARG A 121 -11.20 6.18 -20.33
CA ARG A 121 -10.55 5.04 -19.66
C ARG A 121 -11.12 4.74 -18.28
N LEU A 122 -11.46 5.76 -17.49
CA LEU A 122 -12.00 5.60 -16.13
C LEU A 122 -13.54 5.62 -16.09
N GLY A 123 -14.22 5.58 -17.24
CA GLY A 123 -15.69 5.53 -17.33
C GLY A 123 -16.37 6.84 -16.93
N LEU A 124 -15.71 7.97 -17.18
CA LEU A 124 -16.22 9.33 -16.88
C LEU A 124 -16.48 10.18 -18.14
N GLY A 125 -16.47 9.58 -19.33
CA GLY A 125 -16.64 10.29 -20.60
C GLY A 125 -17.92 11.14 -20.67
N ASP A 126 -19.05 10.62 -20.20
CA ASP A 126 -20.35 11.31 -20.19
C ASP A 126 -20.41 12.48 -19.18
N TRP A 127 -19.49 12.49 -18.21
CA TRP A 127 -19.43 13.49 -17.14
C TRP A 127 -18.54 14.68 -17.46
N ARG A 128 -17.84 14.69 -18.59
CA ARG A 128 -16.85 15.70 -18.99
C ARG A 128 -17.36 17.15 -18.95
N GLN A 129 -18.66 17.36 -19.22
CA GLN A 129 -19.31 18.67 -19.23
C GLN A 129 -20.03 19.03 -17.92
N ARG A 130 -20.14 18.05 -16.98
CA ARG A 130 -20.75 18.26 -15.67
C ARG A 130 -19.81 19.01 -14.74
N ARG A 131 -20.36 19.68 -13.74
CA ARG A 131 -19.55 20.32 -12.69
C ARG A 131 -19.03 19.29 -11.70
N VAL A 132 -17.87 19.56 -11.11
CA VAL A 132 -17.23 18.64 -10.14
C VAL A 132 -18.14 18.34 -8.95
N ASN A 133 -18.90 19.31 -8.45
CA ASN A 133 -19.85 19.13 -7.34
C ASN A 133 -21.08 18.27 -7.68
N GLU A 134 -21.31 17.97 -8.96
CA GLU A 134 -22.39 17.07 -9.39
C GLU A 134 -21.95 15.58 -9.37
N LEU A 135 -20.66 15.32 -9.18
CA LEU A 135 -20.07 13.98 -9.15
C LEU A 135 -20.19 13.35 -7.76
N SER A 136 -20.36 12.02 -7.73
CA SER A 136 -20.21 11.25 -6.49
C SER A 136 -18.78 11.37 -5.94
N LYS A 137 -18.62 11.04 -4.66
CA LYS A 137 -17.30 11.04 -4.00
C LYS A 137 -16.27 10.19 -4.76
N GLY A 138 -16.65 8.99 -5.21
CA GLY A 138 -15.76 8.11 -5.97
C GLY A 138 -15.42 8.66 -7.36
N MET A 139 -16.36 9.32 -8.04
CA MET A 139 -16.10 9.97 -9.32
C MET A 139 -15.14 11.16 -9.17
N GLN A 140 -15.29 11.97 -8.10
CA GLN A 140 -14.36 13.05 -7.79
C GLN A 140 -12.94 12.52 -7.54
N GLN A 141 -12.81 11.39 -6.83
CA GLN A 141 -11.53 10.71 -6.61
C GLN A 141 -10.87 10.30 -7.94
N LYS A 142 -11.65 9.74 -8.87
CA LYS A 142 -11.14 9.41 -10.21
C LYS A 142 -10.70 10.65 -10.98
N VAL A 143 -11.46 11.74 -10.94
CA VAL A 143 -11.08 13.02 -11.58
C VAL A 143 -9.79 13.57 -10.99
N GLN A 144 -9.63 13.52 -9.67
CA GLN A 144 -8.42 13.95 -8.99
C GLN A 144 -7.23 13.06 -9.37
N PHE A 145 -7.42 11.74 -9.44
CA PHE A 145 -6.39 10.82 -9.95
C PHE A 145 -6.00 11.14 -11.41
N ILE A 146 -6.96 11.39 -12.30
CA ILE A 146 -6.68 11.80 -13.67
C ILE A 146 -5.78 13.05 -13.69
N SER A 147 -6.09 14.05 -12.88
CA SER A 147 -5.31 15.29 -12.84
C SER A 147 -3.83 15.07 -12.51
N THR A 148 -3.51 14.02 -11.74
CA THR A 148 -2.13 13.69 -11.38
C THR A 148 -1.36 13.02 -12.52
N MET A 149 -2.08 12.51 -13.56
CA MET A 149 -1.48 11.75 -14.67
C MET A 149 -1.27 12.58 -15.95
N LEU A 150 -1.93 13.73 -16.08
CA LEU A 150 -2.02 14.45 -17.35
C LEU A 150 -0.68 14.97 -17.89
N HIS A 151 0.29 15.23 -17.03
CA HIS A 151 1.64 15.68 -17.39
C HIS A 151 2.64 14.52 -17.56
N ASP A 152 2.16 13.26 -17.50
CA ASP A 152 2.94 12.03 -17.69
C ASP A 152 4.13 11.87 -16.72
N PRO A 153 3.91 11.94 -15.39
CA PRO A 153 4.98 11.93 -14.40
C PRO A 153 5.79 10.63 -14.40
N ASP A 154 7.05 10.70 -13.92
CA ASP A 154 7.91 9.54 -13.69
C ASP A 154 7.62 8.88 -12.35
N LEU A 155 7.29 9.70 -11.32
CA LEU A 155 6.91 9.29 -9.97
C LEU A 155 5.46 9.70 -9.69
N VAL A 156 4.66 8.75 -9.25
CA VAL A 156 3.26 8.96 -8.85
C VAL A 156 3.14 8.70 -7.36
N ILE A 157 2.79 9.73 -6.59
CA ILE A 157 2.56 9.64 -5.15
C ILE A 157 1.06 9.71 -4.89
N LEU A 158 0.52 8.70 -4.21
CA LEU A 158 -0.91 8.52 -3.97
C LEU A 158 -1.15 8.37 -2.47
N ASP A 159 -1.79 9.37 -1.85
CA ASP A 159 -2.13 9.32 -0.42
C ASP A 159 -3.56 8.79 -0.26
N GLU A 160 -3.71 7.59 0.32
CA GLU A 160 -4.98 6.85 0.51
C GLU A 160 -5.85 6.78 -0.77
N PRO A 161 -5.33 6.35 -1.93
CA PRO A 161 -5.98 6.51 -3.23
C PRO A 161 -7.30 5.77 -3.39
N PHE A 162 -7.54 4.73 -2.60
CA PHE A 162 -8.71 3.87 -2.70
C PHE A 162 -9.79 4.19 -1.65
N SER A 163 -9.52 5.19 -0.79
CA SER A 163 -10.47 5.60 0.25
C SER A 163 -11.78 6.13 -0.34
N GLY A 164 -12.90 5.63 0.19
CA GLY A 164 -14.24 6.07 -0.23
C GLY A 164 -14.68 5.63 -1.63
N LEU A 165 -13.94 4.70 -2.27
CA LEU A 165 -14.35 4.03 -3.49
C LEU A 165 -15.16 2.78 -3.17
N ASP A 166 -16.20 2.51 -3.96
CA ASP A 166 -16.83 1.19 -3.99
C ASP A 166 -15.89 0.13 -4.59
N PRO A 167 -16.14 -1.17 -4.38
CA PRO A 167 -15.24 -2.24 -4.81
C PRO A 167 -14.94 -2.23 -6.32
N VAL A 168 -15.92 -1.88 -7.16
CA VAL A 168 -15.76 -1.85 -8.63
C VAL A 168 -14.81 -0.71 -9.03
N ASN A 169 -15.05 0.49 -8.52
CA ASN A 169 -14.21 1.65 -8.78
C ASN A 169 -12.80 1.50 -8.18
N ALA A 170 -12.68 0.88 -7.01
CA ALA A 170 -11.39 0.54 -6.43
C ALA A 170 -10.59 -0.42 -7.32
N GLN A 171 -11.25 -1.44 -7.91
CA GLN A 171 -10.58 -2.37 -8.82
C GLN A 171 -10.07 -1.68 -10.08
N VAL A 172 -10.89 -0.83 -10.73
CA VAL A 172 -10.47 -0.04 -11.90
C VAL A 172 -9.24 0.82 -11.60
N MET A 173 -9.20 1.44 -10.42
CA MET A 173 -8.04 2.23 -9.98
C MET A 173 -6.79 1.37 -9.76
N LYS A 174 -6.94 0.20 -9.13
CA LYS A 174 -5.84 -0.76 -8.92
C LYS A 174 -5.27 -1.25 -10.25
N ASP A 175 -6.13 -1.65 -11.19
CA ASP A 175 -5.71 -2.08 -12.52
C ASP A 175 -4.95 -0.96 -13.26
N THR A 176 -5.39 0.28 -13.07
CA THR A 176 -4.72 1.45 -13.64
C THR A 176 -3.32 1.66 -13.03
N VAL A 177 -3.17 1.51 -11.71
CA VAL A 177 -1.88 1.60 -11.01
C VAL A 177 -0.93 0.50 -11.49
N LEU A 178 -1.42 -0.73 -11.64
CA LEU A 178 -0.63 -1.85 -12.17
C LEU A 178 -0.18 -1.59 -13.63
N ASP A 179 -1.04 -0.99 -14.46
CA ASP A 179 -0.69 -0.65 -15.84
C ASP A 179 0.38 0.47 -15.90
N LEU A 180 0.30 1.48 -15.03
CA LEU A 180 1.33 2.51 -14.90
C LEU A 180 2.70 1.91 -14.54
N ARG A 181 2.73 0.96 -13.59
CA ARG A 181 3.95 0.23 -13.22
C ARG A 181 4.51 -0.56 -14.41
N ARG A 182 3.65 -1.26 -15.19
CA ARG A 182 4.07 -1.98 -16.42
C ARG A 182 4.68 -1.05 -17.47
N ARG A 183 4.29 0.22 -17.48
CA ARG A 183 4.87 1.26 -18.34
C ARG A 183 6.14 1.88 -17.77
N GLY A 184 6.68 1.34 -16.68
CA GLY A 184 7.93 1.79 -16.07
C GLY A 184 7.79 2.97 -15.11
N LYS A 185 6.57 3.40 -14.76
CA LYS A 185 6.37 4.45 -13.76
C LYS A 185 6.66 3.92 -12.36
N THR A 186 7.17 4.79 -11.49
CA THR A 186 7.34 4.50 -10.07
C THR A 186 6.11 4.98 -9.32
N ILE A 187 5.54 4.14 -8.46
CA ILE A 187 4.36 4.48 -7.69
C ILE A 187 4.70 4.35 -6.19
N LEU A 188 4.53 5.43 -5.44
CA LEU A 188 4.53 5.43 -3.98
C LEU A 188 3.10 5.66 -3.51
N PHE A 189 2.49 4.70 -2.83
CA PHE A 189 1.17 4.94 -2.25
C PHE A 189 1.14 4.65 -0.75
N SER A 190 0.36 5.46 -0.04
CA SER A 190 0.08 5.23 1.37
C SER A 190 -1.24 4.51 1.54
N THR A 191 -1.31 3.63 2.54
CA THR A 191 -2.57 3.06 3.01
C THR A 191 -2.45 2.50 4.43
N HIS A 192 -3.59 2.45 5.13
CA HIS A 192 -3.72 1.71 6.38
C HIS A 192 -4.31 0.30 6.16
N ILE A 193 -4.72 -0.03 4.92
CA ILE A 193 -5.35 -1.31 4.57
C ILE A 193 -4.29 -2.27 4.03
N MET A 194 -3.80 -3.18 4.88
CA MET A 194 -2.72 -4.12 4.56
C MET A 194 -3.02 -5.02 3.36
N GLU A 195 -4.29 -5.45 3.19
CA GLU A 195 -4.70 -6.28 2.04
C GLU A 195 -4.56 -5.58 0.69
N GLN A 196 -4.71 -4.24 0.65
CA GLN A 196 -4.51 -3.49 -0.59
C GLN A 196 -3.05 -3.50 -0.99
N ALA A 197 -2.16 -3.29 -0.03
CA ALA A 197 -0.73 -3.32 -0.26
C ALA A 197 -0.25 -4.72 -0.66
N GLU A 198 -0.77 -5.75 -0.02
CA GLU A 198 -0.44 -7.15 -0.33
C GLU A 198 -0.74 -7.54 -1.78
N LYS A 199 -1.78 -6.94 -2.38
CA LYS A 199 -2.19 -7.18 -3.77
C LYS A 199 -1.46 -6.32 -4.81
N LEU A 200 -0.82 -5.23 -4.40
CA LEU A 200 -0.29 -4.23 -5.32
C LEU A 200 1.22 -4.03 -5.21
N CYS A 201 1.79 -4.10 -4.00
CA CYS A 201 3.17 -3.72 -3.77
C CYS A 201 4.18 -4.74 -4.28
N ASP A 202 5.24 -4.24 -4.88
CA ASP A 202 6.49 -4.99 -5.06
C ASP A 202 7.35 -4.89 -3.78
N GLU A 203 7.44 -3.67 -3.22
CA GLU A 203 8.17 -3.34 -2.01
C GLU A 203 7.31 -2.47 -1.09
N LEU A 204 7.61 -2.45 0.18
CA LEU A 204 6.87 -1.66 1.15
C LEU A 204 7.71 -1.27 2.37
N CYS A 205 7.22 -0.27 3.09
CA CYS A 205 7.68 0.12 4.42
C CYS A 205 6.47 0.22 5.35
N ILE A 206 6.51 -0.48 6.46
CA ILE A 206 5.50 -0.36 7.53
C ILE A 206 6.03 0.60 8.59
N ILE A 207 5.24 1.62 8.89
CA ILE A 207 5.55 2.60 9.92
C ILE A 207 4.49 2.61 11.01
N ALA A 208 4.91 2.85 12.25
CA ALA A 208 4.03 3.11 13.36
C ALA A 208 4.67 4.14 14.31
N ARG A 209 3.87 5.07 14.83
CA ARG A 209 4.32 6.12 15.76
C ARG A 209 5.54 6.89 15.22
N GLY A 210 5.53 7.21 13.93
CA GLY A 210 6.61 7.94 13.26
C GLY A 210 7.87 7.14 12.94
N ARG A 211 7.95 5.86 13.32
CA ARG A 211 9.14 5.01 13.15
C ARG A 211 8.90 3.86 12.18
N LYS A 212 9.95 3.50 11.47
CA LYS A 212 9.95 2.31 10.61
C LYS A 212 9.97 1.04 11.46
N LEU A 213 9.05 0.11 11.16
CA LEU A 213 9.02 -1.23 11.75
C LEU A 213 9.74 -2.25 10.86
N VAL A 214 9.44 -2.23 9.57
CA VAL A 214 10.02 -3.13 8.57
C VAL A 214 9.95 -2.47 7.20
N ASP A 215 10.92 -2.74 6.32
CA ASP A 215 10.90 -2.37 4.92
C ASP A 215 11.60 -3.42 4.05
N GLY A 216 11.25 -3.45 2.76
CA GLY A 216 11.83 -4.33 1.76
C GLY A 216 10.82 -4.91 0.78
N ALA A 217 11.26 -5.90 0.01
CA ALA A 217 10.37 -6.62 -0.90
C ALA A 217 9.27 -7.36 -0.13
N LEU A 218 8.04 -7.31 -0.62
CA LEU A 218 6.89 -7.97 0.01
C LEU A 218 7.14 -9.46 0.26
N SER A 219 7.73 -10.16 -0.70
CA SER A 219 8.08 -11.57 -0.59
C SER A 219 9.10 -11.86 0.53
N ASP A 220 10.09 -10.97 0.69
CA ASP A 220 11.12 -11.14 1.72
C ASP A 220 10.57 -10.86 3.12
N ILE A 221 9.72 -9.83 3.25
CA ILE A 221 9.04 -9.52 4.51
C ILE A 221 8.15 -10.70 4.92
N LYS A 222 7.35 -11.24 4.00
CA LYS A 222 6.52 -12.41 4.28
C LYS A 222 7.35 -13.63 4.67
N ARG A 223 8.45 -13.89 3.98
CA ARG A 223 9.35 -15.01 4.29
C ARG A 223 10.03 -14.86 5.67
N THR A 224 10.49 -13.64 6.00
CA THR A 224 11.22 -13.37 7.26
C THR A 224 10.29 -13.37 8.48
N HIS A 225 9.09 -12.84 8.33
CA HIS A 225 8.07 -12.78 9.40
C HIS A 225 7.04 -13.90 9.28
N GLY A 226 7.14 -14.72 8.23
CA GLY A 226 6.31 -15.90 8.03
C GLY A 226 6.62 -16.93 9.10
N GLY A 227 5.73 -17.08 10.07
CA GLY A 227 5.67 -18.31 10.82
C GLY A 227 5.42 -19.44 9.82
N HIS A 228 6.01 -20.60 10.04
CA HIS A 228 5.76 -21.78 9.27
C HIS A 228 4.31 -22.25 9.53
N HIS A 229 3.34 -21.64 8.85
CA HIS A 229 1.94 -22.04 8.94
C HIS A 229 1.60 -22.96 7.77
N LEU A 230 1.07 -24.12 8.09
CA LEU A 230 0.69 -25.14 7.12
C LEU A 230 -0.82 -25.40 7.25
N VAL A 231 -1.56 -25.32 6.15
CA VAL A 231 -2.95 -25.75 6.08
C VAL A 231 -3.01 -27.13 5.44
N ILE A 232 -3.66 -28.07 6.13
CA ILE A 232 -3.81 -29.44 5.67
C ILE A 232 -5.31 -29.74 5.63
N GLY A 233 -5.83 -30.05 4.45
CA GLY A 233 -7.19 -30.56 4.27
C GLY A 233 -7.15 -32.09 4.20
N PHE A 234 -8.19 -32.73 4.73
CA PHE A 234 -8.32 -34.18 4.77
C PHE A 234 -9.48 -34.67 3.91
N ASP A 235 -9.25 -35.77 3.21
CA ASP A 235 -10.31 -36.52 2.56
C ASP A 235 -10.70 -37.68 3.49
N GLY A 236 -11.62 -37.38 4.42
CA GLY A 236 -12.04 -38.28 5.49
C GLY A 236 -11.64 -37.82 6.89
N SER A 237 -11.32 -38.74 7.80
CA SER A 237 -11.01 -38.43 9.20
C SER A 237 -9.51 -38.08 9.38
N ALA A 238 -9.25 -37.03 10.16
CA ALA A 238 -7.90 -36.60 10.55
C ALA A 238 -7.20 -37.56 11.52
N GLY A 239 -7.83 -38.68 11.90
CA GLY A 239 -7.30 -39.58 12.94
C GLY A 239 -5.87 -40.11 12.67
N ALA A 240 -5.54 -40.40 11.41
CA ALA A 240 -4.20 -40.86 11.03
C ALA A 240 -3.14 -39.71 11.15
N ALA A 241 -3.56 -38.46 11.08
CA ALA A 241 -2.66 -37.31 11.16
C ALA A 241 -2.34 -36.88 12.61
N GLN A 242 -3.17 -37.29 13.59
CA GLN A 242 -3.04 -36.83 14.99
C GLN A 242 -1.67 -37.23 15.60
N GLN A 243 -1.09 -38.35 15.21
CA GLN A 243 0.25 -38.75 15.66
C GLN A 243 1.33 -37.78 15.17
N VAL A 244 1.23 -37.33 13.92
CA VAL A 244 2.14 -36.35 13.33
C VAL A 244 1.96 -34.97 13.97
N PHE A 245 0.72 -34.60 14.30
CA PHE A 245 0.39 -33.33 14.98
C PHE A 245 0.93 -33.25 16.41
N ALA A 246 1.06 -34.41 17.08
CA ALA A 246 1.61 -34.49 18.43
C ALA A 246 3.16 -34.39 18.50
N GLU A 247 3.85 -34.38 17.37
CA GLU A 247 5.30 -34.25 17.32
C GLU A 247 5.77 -32.81 17.56
N THR A 248 6.09 -32.48 18.80
CA THR A 248 6.52 -31.12 19.21
C THR A 248 7.80 -30.63 18.52
N GLY A 249 8.60 -31.51 17.94
CA GLY A 249 9.77 -31.13 17.15
C GLY A 249 9.43 -30.63 15.74
N LEU A 250 8.22 -30.92 15.24
CA LEU A 250 7.75 -30.50 13.92
C LEU A 250 6.61 -29.47 14.01
N VAL A 251 5.72 -29.64 14.98
CA VAL A 251 4.50 -28.83 15.12
C VAL A 251 4.51 -28.15 16.50
N LYS A 252 4.38 -26.84 16.50
CA LYS A 252 4.31 -26.02 17.72
C LYS A 252 2.88 -25.86 18.21
N LYS A 253 1.92 -25.68 17.28
CA LYS A 253 0.51 -25.49 17.58
C LYS A 253 -0.33 -26.13 16.47
N VAL A 254 -1.50 -26.65 16.85
CA VAL A 254 -2.51 -27.23 15.96
C VAL A 254 -3.85 -26.58 16.26
N ASP A 255 -4.49 -26.03 15.24
CA ASP A 255 -5.86 -25.63 15.27
C ASP A 255 -6.64 -26.57 14.33
N ASP A 256 -7.34 -27.56 14.93
CA ASP A 256 -8.07 -28.62 14.19
C ASP A 256 -9.54 -28.23 14.01
N TYR A 257 -9.98 -28.17 12.75
CA TYR A 257 -11.35 -27.82 12.34
C TYR A 257 -12.12 -29.05 11.80
N GLY A 258 -11.58 -30.24 11.97
CA GLY A 258 -12.18 -31.50 11.57
C GLY A 258 -11.95 -31.88 10.10
N GLN A 259 -12.31 -31.06 9.15
CA GLN A 259 -12.07 -31.28 7.71
C GLN A 259 -10.73 -30.73 7.24
N TYR A 260 -10.14 -29.80 7.98
CA TYR A 260 -8.81 -29.27 7.78
C TYR A 260 -8.19 -28.90 9.13
N ALA A 261 -6.87 -28.80 9.15
CA ALA A 261 -6.11 -28.34 10.29
C ALA A 261 -5.14 -27.24 9.86
N GLU A 262 -4.93 -26.25 10.74
CA GLU A 262 -3.89 -25.24 10.61
C GLU A 262 -2.79 -25.57 11.62
N LEU A 263 -1.56 -25.72 11.11
CA LEU A 263 -0.39 -26.04 11.93
C LEU A 263 0.54 -24.83 11.98
N GLU A 264 0.98 -24.47 13.18
CA GLU A 264 2.16 -23.64 13.37
C GLU A 264 3.36 -24.58 13.52
N LEU A 265 4.30 -24.52 12.58
CA LEU A 265 5.48 -25.39 12.59
C LEU A 265 6.51 -24.94 13.62
N ALA A 266 7.28 -25.86 14.14
CA ALA A 266 8.42 -25.55 14.99
C ALA A 266 9.51 -24.79 14.22
N PRO A 267 10.33 -23.94 14.87
CA PRO A 267 11.49 -23.34 14.24
C PRO A 267 12.37 -24.40 13.57
N ASN A 268 12.70 -24.24 12.30
CA ASN A 268 13.46 -25.19 11.47
C ASN A 268 12.72 -26.48 11.07
N ALA A 269 11.43 -26.62 11.32
CA ALA A 269 10.65 -27.75 10.79
C ALA A 269 10.47 -27.61 9.28
N ASP A 270 10.72 -28.69 8.56
CA ASP A 270 10.50 -28.76 7.12
C ASP A 270 9.08 -29.26 6.81
N ALA A 271 8.30 -28.45 6.09
CA ALA A 271 6.97 -28.83 5.66
C ALA A 271 6.97 -30.12 4.83
N GLN A 272 8.04 -30.40 4.05
CA GLN A 272 8.16 -31.62 3.28
C GLN A 272 8.28 -32.86 4.18
N GLN A 273 8.96 -32.78 5.31
CA GLN A 273 9.01 -33.85 6.29
C GLN A 273 7.62 -34.14 6.87
N ILE A 274 6.85 -33.13 7.15
CA ILE A 274 5.47 -33.28 7.63
C ILE A 274 4.61 -33.94 6.56
N LEU A 275 4.71 -33.55 5.31
CA LEU A 275 4.01 -34.19 4.20
C LEU A 275 4.34 -35.67 4.10
N GLN A 276 5.62 -36.01 4.12
CA GLN A 276 6.07 -37.41 4.05
C GLN A 276 5.51 -38.24 5.20
N ARG A 277 5.51 -37.73 6.43
CA ARG A 277 4.97 -38.41 7.60
C ARG A 277 3.44 -38.56 7.55
N LEU A 278 2.73 -37.55 7.08
CA LEU A 278 1.29 -37.65 6.87
C LEU A 278 0.92 -38.71 5.83
N VAL A 279 1.66 -38.75 4.72
CA VAL A 279 1.47 -39.81 3.71
C VAL A 279 1.82 -41.18 4.28
N ALA A 280 2.92 -41.32 5.03
CA ALA A 280 3.34 -42.57 5.66
C ALA A 280 2.35 -43.05 6.74
N SER A 281 1.64 -42.15 7.43
CA SER A 281 0.58 -42.49 8.38
C SER A 281 -0.71 -42.96 7.72
N GLY A 282 -0.80 -42.93 6.38
CA GLY A 282 -2.00 -43.30 5.63
C GLY A 282 -3.06 -42.18 5.56
N ALA A 283 -2.75 -40.96 5.96
CA ALA A 283 -3.66 -39.81 5.83
C ALA A 283 -3.92 -39.51 4.36
N ARG A 284 -5.20 -39.36 3.98
CA ARG A 284 -5.59 -38.85 2.66
C ARG A 284 -5.72 -37.36 2.72
N LEU A 285 -4.88 -36.66 1.98
CA LEU A 285 -4.82 -35.20 1.95
C LEU A 285 -5.57 -34.68 0.74
N SER A 286 -6.50 -33.75 0.95
CA SER A 286 -7.18 -32.96 -0.10
C SER A 286 -6.48 -31.64 -0.34
N ARG A 287 -5.74 -31.12 0.66
CA ARG A 287 -5.01 -29.85 0.60
C ARG A 287 -3.75 -29.94 1.43
N PHE A 288 -2.65 -29.41 0.90
CA PHE A 288 -1.39 -29.22 1.62
C PHE A 288 -0.79 -27.90 1.14
N GLU A 289 -0.88 -26.86 1.96
CA GLU A 289 -0.52 -25.50 1.55
C GLU A 289 0.27 -24.81 2.65
N LEU A 290 1.49 -24.40 2.31
CA LEU A 290 2.30 -23.57 3.18
C LEU A 290 1.74 -22.15 3.09
N MET A 291 1.15 -21.67 4.20
CA MET A 291 0.56 -20.34 4.26
C MET A 291 1.63 -19.30 4.60
N GLU A 292 1.78 -18.34 3.72
CA GLU A 292 2.47 -17.12 4.06
C GLU A 292 1.56 -16.25 4.95
N PRO A 293 2.10 -15.63 6.01
CA PRO A 293 1.30 -14.73 6.83
C PRO A 293 0.81 -13.55 6.02
N SER A 294 -0.38 -13.08 6.31
CA SER A 294 -0.87 -11.82 5.76
C SER A 294 -0.06 -10.65 6.34
N LEU A 295 0.06 -9.55 5.58
CA LEU A 295 0.68 -8.33 6.08
C LEU A 295 -0.01 -7.82 7.36
N ASN A 296 -1.31 -8.04 7.49
CA ASN A 296 -2.06 -7.66 8.70
C ASN A 296 -1.56 -8.44 9.93
N LYS A 297 -1.31 -9.75 9.79
CA LYS A 297 -0.73 -10.55 10.87
C LYS A 297 0.66 -10.07 11.22
N ILE A 298 1.52 -9.86 10.23
CA ILE A 298 2.89 -9.34 10.44
C ILE A 298 2.84 -8.01 11.19
N PHE A 299 1.94 -7.09 10.80
CA PHE A 299 1.76 -5.82 11.48
C PHE A 299 1.37 -5.99 12.95
N ILE A 300 0.38 -6.86 13.24
CA ILE A 300 -0.06 -7.13 14.63
C ILE A 300 1.09 -7.71 15.46
N ASP A 301 1.87 -8.63 14.90
CA ASP A 301 3.00 -9.26 15.58
C ASP A 301 4.12 -8.25 15.88
N LEU A 302 4.37 -7.28 14.99
CA LEU A 302 5.38 -6.23 15.16
C LEU A 302 4.98 -5.15 16.16
N VAL A 303 3.72 -4.76 16.20
CA VAL A 303 3.23 -3.63 17.03
C VAL A 303 2.70 -4.11 18.37
N GLY A 304 2.31 -5.37 18.45
CA GLY A 304 1.59 -5.97 19.58
C GLY A 304 0.07 -5.79 19.51
N PRO A 305 -0.71 -6.72 20.07
CA PRO A 305 -2.16 -6.76 19.90
C PRO A 305 -2.90 -5.53 20.49
N GLU A 306 -2.40 -4.95 21.56
CA GLU A 306 -3.01 -3.76 22.18
C GLU A 306 -2.79 -2.50 21.34
N ALA A 307 -1.58 -2.30 20.82
CA ALA A 307 -1.25 -1.16 19.97
C ALA A 307 -1.93 -1.27 18.59
N ALA A 308 -2.10 -2.49 18.07
CA ALA A 308 -2.82 -2.73 16.83
C ALA A 308 -4.33 -2.40 16.97
N ARG A 309 -4.94 -2.71 18.11
CA ARG A 309 -6.34 -2.34 18.41
C ARG A 309 -6.53 -0.84 18.54
N ALA A 310 -5.63 -0.15 19.24
CA ALA A 310 -5.65 1.31 19.35
C ALA A 310 -5.48 2.00 17.98
N ALA A 311 -4.69 1.42 17.10
CA ALA A 311 -4.46 1.92 15.75
C ALA A 311 -5.62 1.67 14.77
N ALA A 312 -6.52 0.72 15.07
CA ALA A 312 -7.69 0.39 14.27
C ALA A 312 -8.96 1.20 14.65
N GLN A 313 -8.92 1.96 15.75
CA GLN A 313 -10.04 2.84 16.13
C GLN A 313 -10.00 4.13 15.29
N PRO A 314 -11.10 4.52 14.62
CA PRO A 314 -11.14 5.81 13.95
C PRO A 314 -11.07 6.93 14.99
N ASP A 315 -10.24 7.96 14.70
CA ASP A 315 -10.20 9.19 15.51
C ASP A 315 -11.59 9.84 15.58
N VAL A 316 -12.28 9.66 16.69
CA VAL A 316 -13.59 10.27 16.96
C VAL A 316 -13.44 11.74 17.38
N GLU A 317 -12.21 12.25 17.57
CA GLU A 317 -11.95 13.59 18.09
C GLU A 317 -11.71 14.70 17.03
N ALA A 318 -11.62 14.37 15.74
CA ALA A 318 -11.37 15.40 14.71
C ALA A 318 -12.63 16.08 14.14
N ALA A 319 -13.83 15.84 14.73
CA ALA A 319 -15.09 16.39 14.22
C ALA A 319 -15.56 17.69 14.93
N HIS A 320 -14.81 18.22 15.87
CA HIS A 320 -15.16 19.42 16.63
C HIS A 320 -13.94 20.36 16.88
N ALA A 321 -13.30 20.82 15.81
CA ALA A 321 -12.43 21.99 15.91
C ALA A 321 -12.48 22.81 14.60
#